data_7581be68ad29ee0173099102ea7cdb1d
#
_entry.id   7581be68ad29ee0173099102ea7cdb1d
#
_cell.length_a   1.000
_cell.length_b   1.000
_cell.length_c   1.000
_cell.angle_alpha   90.00
_cell.angle_beta   90.00
_cell.angle_gamma   90.00
#
_symmetry.space_group_name_H-M   'P 1'
#
loop_
_entity.id
_entity.type
_entity.pdbx_description
1 polymer ?
#
loop_
_entity_poly.entity_id
_entity_poly.type
_entity_poly.pdbx_seq_one_letter_code
_entity_poly.pdbx_strand_id
1 'polypeptide(L)'
;MRETLTGLAGFTLALAIATPLIAQVQTQVPAVVPGAKPVAVEHIKVHGQALEGNLEGDAVDRDVFVFLPPSYAKDKHRRYPVVYALHGYSIGAEQWTHEIHVPQTIEGAFAQGAKEMIVVLPDSKTVHNGSMYSSSVTTGDFEKFISHDLVAYIDAHYRTIPDRQSRGLVGHSMGGYGATRIGMKHSDVFGSLYIMSPCCLSPMGGGRGPRNAEMEKQLAAQLESVKTPEDSAKLPFFARAQLASAAAWAPDPKNPPLYLDLPMKDGEPQPDVQAKFAANAPLAFIDQYIGNLRQYRAISIDVGDQDGLRTDTTKLHEVLDKYGIANGFEVYHGTHTSAVADRFQNHVMPFFSKNLCFTAGCK
;
A
#
# COMPACT_ATOMS: atom_id res chain seq x y z
N MET A 1 7.52 39.43 69.27
CA MET A 1 8.22 38.43 68.42
C MET A 1 7.19 37.69 67.57
N ARG A 2 7.10 38.03 66.31
CA ARG A 2 6.23 37.37 65.32
C ARG A 2 7.16 36.86 64.23
N GLU A 3 7.28 35.55 64.13
CA GLU A 3 8.01 34.90 63.05
C GLU A 3 7.10 34.73 61.85
N THR A 4 7.51 35.20 60.72
CA THR A 4 6.89 35.03 59.42
C THR A 4 7.50 33.86 58.69
N LEU A 5 6.73 32.79 58.49
CA LEU A 5 7.10 31.68 57.58
C LEU A 5 6.75 32.08 56.12
N THR A 6 7.77 32.17 55.31
CA THR A 6 7.66 32.27 53.85
C THR A 6 7.69 30.86 53.24
N GLY A 7 6.54 30.43 52.70
CA GLY A 7 6.44 29.17 51.95
C GLY A 7 6.89 29.39 50.51
N LEU A 8 7.92 28.64 50.09
CA LEU A 8 8.34 28.52 48.69
C LEU A 8 7.41 27.50 47.99
N ALA A 9 6.60 27.96 47.05
CA ALA A 9 5.84 27.08 46.15
C ALA A 9 6.75 26.69 44.98
N GLY A 10 7.17 25.45 44.97
CA GLY A 10 7.91 24.88 43.82
C GLY A 10 6.95 24.53 42.68
N PHE A 11 7.07 25.24 41.56
CA PHE A 11 6.40 24.87 40.31
C PHE A 11 7.20 23.78 39.63
N THR A 12 6.68 22.55 39.64
CA THR A 12 7.19 21.45 38.80
C THR A 12 6.60 21.62 37.40
N LEU A 13 7.44 22.05 36.47
CA LEU A 13 7.11 22.10 35.05
C LEU A 13 7.16 20.65 34.51
N ALA A 14 6.00 20.05 34.31
CA ALA A 14 5.91 18.75 33.62
C ALA A 14 6.18 18.99 32.12
N LEU A 15 7.37 18.60 31.66
CA LEU A 15 7.69 18.52 30.23
C LEU A 15 6.86 17.36 29.64
N ALA A 16 5.76 17.69 28.95
CA ALA A 16 5.07 16.73 28.11
C ALA A 16 5.98 16.44 26.88
N ILE A 17 6.64 15.31 26.89
CA ILE A 17 7.35 14.79 25.71
C ILE A 17 6.24 14.37 24.73
N ALA A 18 5.97 15.23 23.73
CA ALA A 18 5.15 14.85 22.59
C ALA A 18 5.88 13.75 21.80
N THR A 19 5.50 12.50 22.04
CA THR A 19 5.90 11.41 21.15
C THR A 19 5.33 11.71 19.77
N PRO A 20 6.14 11.61 18.68
CA PRO A 20 5.60 11.77 17.34
C PRO A 20 4.52 10.70 17.15
N LEU A 21 3.31 11.11 16.75
CA LEU A 21 2.27 10.18 16.28
C LEU A 21 2.80 9.52 15.00
N ILE A 22 3.45 8.38 15.16
CA ILE A 22 3.72 7.47 14.05
C ILE A 22 2.35 6.95 13.64
N ALA A 23 1.98 7.10 12.36
CA ALA A 23 0.75 6.54 11.84
C ALA A 23 0.78 5.03 12.07
N GLN A 24 -0.03 4.55 13.01
CA GLN A 24 -0.14 3.13 13.35
C GLN A 24 -1.38 2.55 12.71
N VAL A 25 -1.24 1.37 12.12
CA VAL A 25 -2.41 0.57 11.73
C VAL A 25 -2.99 -0.04 12.99
N GLN A 26 -3.97 0.65 13.58
CA GLN A 26 -4.73 0.13 14.73
C GLN A 26 -5.74 -0.88 14.22
N THR A 27 -5.38 -2.16 14.26
CA THR A 27 -6.21 -3.25 13.75
C THR A 27 -6.52 -4.28 14.83
N GLN A 28 -7.67 -4.91 14.71
CA GLN A 28 -8.00 -6.08 15.50
C GLN A 28 -7.22 -7.29 14.97
N VAL A 29 -6.28 -7.76 15.78
CA VAL A 29 -5.51 -8.95 15.43
C VAL A 29 -6.30 -10.20 15.84
N PRO A 30 -6.54 -11.16 14.93
CA PRO A 30 -7.20 -12.42 15.27
C PRO A 30 -6.45 -13.16 16.38
N ALA A 31 -7.18 -13.90 17.19
CA ALA A 31 -6.57 -14.77 18.20
C ALA A 31 -5.68 -15.83 17.53
N VAL A 32 -4.61 -16.21 18.22
CA VAL A 32 -3.74 -17.31 17.77
C VAL A 32 -4.57 -18.59 17.59
N VAL A 33 -4.51 -19.19 16.42
CA VAL A 33 -5.22 -20.43 16.11
C VAL A 33 -4.47 -21.61 16.75
N PRO A 34 -5.11 -22.42 17.60
CA PRO A 34 -4.46 -23.58 18.22
C PRO A 34 -3.90 -24.55 17.17
N GLY A 35 -2.64 -24.97 17.36
CA GLY A 35 -1.97 -25.89 16.45
C GLY A 35 -1.44 -25.26 15.15
N ALA A 36 -1.54 -23.95 15.00
CA ALA A 36 -0.89 -23.23 13.89
C ALA A 36 0.62 -23.52 13.88
N LYS A 37 1.15 -23.82 12.69
CA LYS A 37 2.58 -24.09 12.50
C LYS A 37 3.27 -22.81 12.06
N PRO A 38 4.47 -22.51 12.60
CA PRO A 38 5.16 -21.28 12.29
C PRO A 38 5.58 -21.21 10.81
N VAL A 39 5.47 -20.02 10.24
CA VAL A 39 6.11 -19.66 8.98
C VAL A 39 7.57 -19.26 9.25
N ALA A 40 8.46 -19.51 8.28
CA ALA A 40 9.80 -18.92 8.32
C ALA A 40 9.74 -17.52 7.69
N VAL A 41 10.36 -16.55 8.34
CA VAL A 41 10.42 -15.16 7.84
C VAL A 41 11.85 -14.88 7.39
N GLU A 42 12.02 -14.49 6.15
CA GLU A 42 13.29 -14.00 5.61
C GLU A 42 13.17 -12.51 5.33
N HIS A 43 14.13 -11.73 5.82
CA HIS A 43 14.28 -10.32 5.51
C HIS A 43 15.46 -10.20 4.53
N ILE A 44 15.17 -9.80 3.32
CA ILE A 44 16.14 -9.72 2.21
C ILE A 44 16.17 -8.32 1.62
N LYS A 45 17.20 -8.04 0.82
CA LYS A 45 17.22 -6.85 -0.05
C LYS A 45 17.12 -7.29 -1.51
N VAL A 46 16.24 -6.61 -2.24
CA VAL A 46 16.07 -6.82 -3.67
C VAL A 46 16.47 -5.55 -4.40
N HIS A 47 17.43 -5.67 -5.31
CA HIS A 47 17.84 -4.57 -6.16
C HIS A 47 16.75 -4.27 -7.20
N GLY A 48 16.25 -3.03 -7.18
CA GLY A 48 15.28 -2.53 -8.15
C GLY A 48 15.98 -1.83 -9.29
N GLN A 49 16.26 -2.55 -10.38
CA GLN A 49 16.82 -1.92 -11.59
C GLN A 49 15.92 -0.79 -12.11
N ALA A 50 14.62 -0.97 -11.98
CA ALA A 50 13.62 0.02 -12.36
C ALA A 50 13.63 1.28 -11.47
N LEU A 51 14.30 1.25 -10.32
CA LEU A 51 14.43 2.38 -9.40
C LEU A 51 15.73 3.16 -9.57
N GLU A 52 16.65 2.68 -10.39
CA GLU A 52 17.93 3.35 -10.63
C GLU A 52 17.72 4.72 -11.25
N GLY A 53 18.50 5.69 -10.79
CA GLY A 53 18.48 7.06 -11.31
C GLY A 53 17.27 7.88 -10.85
N ASN A 54 16.51 7.43 -9.83
CA ASN A 54 15.44 8.25 -9.26
C ASN A 54 16.01 9.57 -8.70
N LEU A 55 15.29 10.66 -8.89
CA LEU A 55 15.79 11.99 -8.56
C LEU A 55 15.70 12.35 -7.09
N GLU A 56 14.83 11.65 -6.30
CA GLU A 56 14.73 11.82 -4.84
C GLU A 56 15.91 11.21 -4.09
N GLY A 57 16.72 10.35 -4.74
CA GLY A 57 17.81 9.63 -4.09
C GLY A 57 17.35 8.50 -3.17
N ASP A 58 16.16 7.99 -3.37
CA ASP A 58 15.65 6.82 -2.64
C ASP A 58 16.52 5.59 -2.94
N ALA A 59 16.69 4.74 -1.91
CA ALA A 59 17.46 3.51 -2.04
C ALA A 59 16.87 2.60 -3.11
N VAL A 60 17.71 2.11 -4.02
CA VAL A 60 17.31 1.16 -5.07
C VAL A 60 17.25 -0.28 -4.56
N ASP A 61 18.02 -0.60 -3.51
CA ASP A 61 17.98 -1.89 -2.82
C ASP A 61 16.86 -1.84 -1.76
N ARG A 62 15.76 -2.49 -2.06
CA ARG A 62 14.54 -2.43 -1.24
C ARG A 62 14.47 -3.59 -0.26
N ASP A 63 14.07 -3.30 0.97
CA ASP A 63 13.77 -4.33 1.96
C ASP A 63 12.52 -5.12 1.53
N VAL A 64 12.61 -6.44 1.63
CA VAL A 64 11.52 -7.35 1.29
C VAL A 64 11.41 -8.44 2.36
N PHE A 65 10.22 -8.65 2.89
CA PHE A 65 9.92 -9.76 3.79
C PHE A 65 9.28 -10.90 3.01
N VAL A 66 9.86 -12.11 3.15
CA VAL A 66 9.37 -13.32 2.50
C VAL A 66 8.92 -14.29 3.58
N PHE A 67 7.65 -14.65 3.56
CA PHE A 67 7.04 -15.59 4.51
C PHE A 67 6.91 -16.95 3.83
N LEU A 68 7.70 -17.91 4.30
CA LEU A 68 7.75 -19.27 3.75
C LEU A 68 6.83 -20.20 4.55
N PRO A 69 5.95 -20.95 3.89
CA PRO A 69 4.98 -21.80 4.56
C PRO A 69 5.64 -22.97 5.32
N PRO A 70 4.96 -23.55 6.33
CA PRO A 70 5.53 -24.60 7.20
C PRO A 70 6.09 -25.81 6.48
N SER A 71 5.56 -26.17 5.29
CA SER A 71 6.08 -27.27 4.50
C SER A 71 7.33 -26.93 3.67
N TYR A 72 7.67 -25.64 3.52
CA TYR A 72 8.78 -25.20 2.65
C TYR A 72 10.12 -25.82 3.03
N ALA A 73 10.45 -25.92 4.32
CA ALA A 73 11.68 -26.53 4.78
C ALA A 73 11.66 -28.08 4.64
N LYS A 74 10.49 -28.71 4.68
CA LYS A 74 10.31 -30.16 4.73
C LYS A 74 10.23 -30.79 3.35
N ASP A 75 9.45 -30.19 2.44
CA ASP A 75 9.27 -30.70 1.06
C ASP A 75 10.13 -29.89 0.09
N LYS A 76 11.30 -30.40 -0.22
CA LYS A 76 12.29 -29.74 -1.09
C LYS A 76 11.92 -29.73 -2.58
N HIS A 77 10.94 -30.55 -2.98
CA HIS A 77 10.50 -30.67 -4.37
C HIS A 77 9.24 -29.84 -4.67
N ARG A 78 8.48 -29.47 -3.63
CA ARG A 78 7.26 -28.70 -3.78
C ARG A 78 7.57 -27.26 -4.19
N ARG A 79 6.81 -26.78 -5.19
CA ARG A 79 6.74 -25.37 -5.59
C ARG A 79 5.44 -24.74 -5.09
N TYR A 80 5.44 -23.45 -4.88
CA TYR A 80 4.37 -22.73 -4.22
C TYR A 80 3.88 -21.56 -5.06
N PRO A 81 2.58 -21.25 -5.07
CA PRO A 81 2.10 -19.96 -5.55
C PRO A 81 2.62 -18.85 -4.65
N VAL A 82 2.59 -17.62 -5.16
CA VAL A 82 3.11 -16.44 -4.47
C VAL A 82 2.04 -15.36 -4.40
N VAL A 83 1.89 -14.74 -3.23
CA VAL A 83 1.07 -13.55 -3.02
C VAL A 83 2.00 -12.38 -2.70
N TYR A 84 1.95 -11.34 -3.53
CA TYR A 84 2.63 -10.07 -3.30
C TYR A 84 1.68 -9.14 -2.58
N ALA A 85 2.08 -8.66 -1.38
CA ALA A 85 1.23 -7.85 -0.51
C ALA A 85 1.83 -6.44 -0.33
N LEU A 86 1.06 -5.44 -0.71
CA LEU A 86 1.47 -4.04 -0.80
C LEU A 86 0.97 -3.24 0.41
N HIS A 87 1.90 -2.63 1.16
CA HIS A 87 1.59 -1.84 2.35
C HIS A 87 0.96 -0.48 2.04
N GLY A 88 0.35 0.14 3.07
CA GLY A 88 -0.25 1.47 2.99
C GLY A 88 0.77 2.62 3.02
N TYR A 89 0.27 3.85 2.84
CA TYR A 89 1.06 5.07 2.94
C TYR A 89 1.58 5.27 4.37
N SER A 90 2.74 5.91 4.49
CA SER A 90 3.46 6.31 5.71
C SER A 90 4.13 5.20 6.51
N ILE A 91 3.85 3.95 6.21
CA ILE A 91 4.49 2.79 6.84
C ILE A 91 5.35 2.07 5.80
N GLY A 92 6.36 1.31 6.24
CA GLY A 92 7.13 0.41 5.40
C GLY A 92 6.69 -1.04 5.59
N ALA A 93 7.31 -1.96 4.86
CA ALA A 93 7.02 -3.38 4.94
C ALA A 93 7.25 -3.96 6.34
N GLU A 94 8.33 -3.54 7.03
CA GLU A 94 8.64 -3.99 8.38
C GLU A 94 7.56 -3.56 9.38
N GLN A 95 7.21 -2.27 9.39
CA GLN A 95 6.19 -1.74 10.29
C GLN A 95 4.84 -2.41 10.04
N TRP A 96 4.43 -2.58 8.77
CA TRP A 96 3.18 -3.25 8.44
C TRP A 96 3.18 -4.72 8.87
N THR A 97 4.32 -5.42 8.70
CA THR A 97 4.50 -6.79 9.18
C THR A 97 4.23 -6.90 10.70
N HIS A 98 4.72 -5.94 11.48
CA HIS A 98 4.49 -5.92 12.93
C HIS A 98 3.06 -5.54 13.30
N GLU A 99 2.50 -4.49 12.70
CA GLU A 99 1.20 -3.92 13.08
C GLU A 99 0.03 -4.86 12.78
N ILE A 100 0.06 -5.59 11.66
CA ILE A 100 -0.97 -6.57 11.33
C ILE A 100 -0.57 -8.01 11.70
N HIS A 101 0.52 -8.20 12.42
CA HIS A 101 1.03 -9.50 12.86
C HIS A 101 1.11 -10.52 11.71
N VAL A 102 1.78 -10.16 10.59
CA VAL A 102 1.76 -10.95 9.36
C VAL A 102 2.10 -12.43 9.57
N PRO A 103 3.14 -12.83 10.33
CA PRO A 103 3.38 -14.26 10.60
C PRO A 103 2.17 -14.94 11.21
N GLN A 104 1.62 -14.40 12.30
CA GLN A 104 0.48 -14.97 13.02
C GLN A 104 -0.78 -15.07 12.14
N THR A 105 -1.08 -14.05 11.31
CA THR A 105 -2.25 -14.05 10.42
C THR A 105 -2.12 -15.08 9.31
N ILE A 106 -0.93 -15.27 8.73
CA ILE A 106 -0.65 -16.31 7.74
C ILE A 106 -0.74 -17.70 8.37
N GLU A 107 -0.13 -17.91 9.53
CA GLU A 107 -0.16 -19.16 10.29
C GLU A 107 -1.61 -19.55 10.66
N GLY A 108 -2.39 -18.58 11.12
CA GLY A 108 -3.81 -18.75 11.42
C GLY A 108 -4.61 -19.18 10.21
N ALA A 109 -4.40 -18.50 9.06
CA ALA A 109 -5.08 -18.87 7.81
C ALA A 109 -4.75 -20.30 7.36
N PHE A 110 -3.47 -20.72 7.43
CA PHE A 110 -3.08 -22.10 7.09
C PHE A 110 -3.68 -23.11 8.05
N ALA A 111 -3.71 -22.82 9.34
CA ALA A 111 -4.31 -23.71 10.35
C ALA A 111 -5.84 -23.84 10.17
N GLN A 112 -6.49 -22.83 9.61
CA GLN A 112 -7.91 -22.82 9.25
C GLN A 112 -8.21 -23.48 7.90
N GLY A 113 -7.20 -24.00 7.20
CA GLY A 113 -7.36 -24.78 5.97
C GLY A 113 -7.05 -24.04 4.69
N ALA A 114 -6.53 -22.80 4.75
CA ALA A 114 -5.96 -22.17 3.56
C ALA A 114 -4.75 -22.97 3.07
N LYS A 115 -4.64 -23.16 1.75
CA LYS A 115 -3.50 -23.86 1.15
C LYS A 115 -2.23 -23.02 1.31
N GLU A 116 -1.11 -23.71 1.56
CA GLU A 116 0.17 -23.07 1.76
C GLU A 116 0.70 -22.38 0.50
N MET A 117 1.08 -21.13 0.64
CA MET A 117 1.66 -20.27 -0.39
C MET A 117 2.78 -19.41 0.21
N ILE A 118 3.66 -18.87 -0.61
CA ILE A 118 4.65 -17.87 -0.21
C ILE A 118 3.96 -16.50 -0.21
N VAL A 119 4.23 -15.68 0.82
CA VAL A 119 3.77 -14.29 0.86
C VAL A 119 5.00 -13.37 0.84
N VAL A 120 4.96 -12.33 0.01
CA VAL A 120 6.08 -11.39 -0.21
C VAL A 120 5.59 -9.98 0.07
N LEU A 121 6.23 -9.29 1.00
CA LEU A 121 5.98 -7.89 1.35
C LEU A 121 7.17 -7.03 0.94
N PRO A 122 7.13 -6.32 -0.19
CA PRO A 122 8.16 -5.35 -0.55
C PRO A 122 7.94 -4.01 0.16
N ASP A 123 9.04 -3.35 0.54
CA ASP A 123 9.01 -1.96 0.97
C ASP A 123 8.94 -1.01 -0.23
N SER A 124 7.98 -0.09 -0.20
CA SER A 124 7.76 0.94 -1.22
C SER A 124 7.69 2.36 -0.60
N LYS A 125 8.28 2.51 0.60
CA LYS A 125 8.36 3.80 1.27
C LYS A 125 9.47 4.65 0.64
N THR A 126 9.15 5.90 0.31
CA THR A 126 10.09 6.91 -0.23
C THR A 126 10.42 7.95 0.83
N VAL A 127 11.27 8.90 0.49
CA VAL A 127 11.56 10.08 1.34
C VAL A 127 10.29 10.82 1.74
N HIS A 128 9.26 10.81 0.90
CA HIS A 128 7.94 11.38 1.19
C HIS A 128 6.94 10.35 1.77
N ASN A 129 7.40 9.20 2.26
CA ASN A 129 6.64 8.12 2.89
C ASN A 129 5.79 7.25 1.97
N GLY A 130 5.91 7.35 0.66
CA GLY A 130 5.17 6.46 -0.23
C GLY A 130 5.39 6.75 -1.71
N SER A 131 5.57 5.68 -2.49
CA SER A 131 5.82 5.72 -3.93
C SER A 131 4.56 5.81 -4.78
N MET A 132 3.40 5.69 -4.18
CA MET A 132 2.12 5.48 -4.88
C MET A 132 2.15 4.28 -5.85
N TYR A 133 3.11 3.35 -5.70
CA TYR A 133 3.31 2.22 -6.62
C TYR A 133 3.22 2.61 -8.10
N SER A 134 3.70 3.81 -8.43
CA SER A 134 3.62 4.43 -9.75
C SER A 134 4.98 4.48 -10.43
N SER A 135 5.00 4.77 -11.72
CA SER A 135 6.22 5.03 -12.48
C SER A 135 6.50 6.53 -12.51
N SER A 136 7.65 6.97 -11.99
CA SER A 136 8.06 8.37 -11.93
C SER A 136 9.58 8.49 -12.02
N VAL A 137 10.08 9.49 -12.73
CA VAL A 137 11.52 9.79 -12.73
C VAL A 137 11.98 10.37 -11.39
N THR A 138 11.05 10.90 -10.59
CA THR A 138 11.35 11.43 -9.26
C THR A 138 11.50 10.31 -8.24
N THR A 139 10.52 9.41 -8.11
CA THR A 139 10.54 8.33 -7.12
C THR A 139 11.18 7.03 -7.62
N GLY A 140 11.36 6.87 -8.94
CA GLY A 140 11.67 5.59 -9.59
C GLY A 140 10.39 4.88 -10.10
N ASP A 141 10.56 3.83 -10.89
CA ASP A 141 9.46 3.05 -11.44
C ASP A 141 9.07 1.89 -10.52
N PHE A 142 8.32 2.22 -9.45
CA PHE A 142 7.81 1.21 -8.51
C PHE A 142 6.77 0.26 -9.13
N GLU A 143 6.06 0.68 -10.17
CA GLU A 143 5.16 -0.20 -10.92
C GLU A 143 5.93 -1.35 -11.56
N LYS A 144 7.04 -1.03 -12.25
CA LYS A 144 7.93 -2.04 -12.85
C LYS A 144 8.74 -2.81 -11.80
N PHE A 145 9.18 -2.16 -10.72
CA PHE A 145 9.85 -2.86 -9.62
C PHE A 145 8.99 -3.99 -9.07
N ILE A 146 7.70 -3.74 -8.77
CA ILE A 146 6.79 -4.76 -8.25
C ILE A 146 6.45 -5.83 -9.30
N SER A 147 6.15 -5.42 -10.54
CA SER A 147 5.64 -6.33 -11.57
C SER A 147 6.74 -7.10 -12.31
N HIS A 148 7.99 -6.65 -12.24
CA HIS A 148 9.09 -7.25 -12.99
C HIS A 148 10.29 -7.62 -12.10
N ASP A 149 10.99 -6.63 -11.51
CA ASP A 149 12.26 -6.89 -10.82
C ASP A 149 12.07 -7.82 -9.61
N LEU A 150 11.06 -7.53 -8.78
CA LEU A 150 10.72 -8.33 -7.60
C LEU A 150 10.24 -9.73 -8.00
N VAL A 151 9.35 -9.83 -8.99
CA VAL A 151 8.83 -11.13 -9.46
C VAL A 151 9.96 -11.99 -9.99
N ALA A 152 10.84 -11.43 -10.81
CA ALA A 152 12.00 -12.15 -11.38
C ALA A 152 12.96 -12.63 -10.27
N TYR A 153 13.24 -11.77 -9.27
CA TYR A 153 14.08 -12.12 -8.13
C TYR A 153 13.47 -13.29 -7.32
N ILE A 154 12.19 -13.18 -6.97
CA ILE A 154 11.50 -14.21 -6.16
C ILE A 154 11.43 -15.54 -6.92
N ASP A 155 11.13 -15.53 -8.19
CA ASP A 155 11.09 -16.76 -9.00
C ASP A 155 12.48 -17.43 -9.16
N ALA A 156 13.56 -16.63 -9.17
CA ALA A 156 14.92 -17.13 -9.28
C ALA A 156 15.46 -17.72 -7.96
N HIS A 157 15.04 -17.21 -6.80
CA HIS A 157 15.62 -17.56 -5.51
C HIS A 157 14.73 -18.47 -4.65
N TYR A 158 13.44 -18.58 -4.96
CA TYR A 158 12.48 -19.37 -4.21
C TYR A 158 11.81 -20.44 -5.08
N ARG A 159 11.30 -21.48 -4.43
CA ARG A 159 10.55 -22.55 -5.11
C ARG A 159 9.13 -22.10 -5.42
N THR A 160 9.00 -21.18 -6.35
CA THR A 160 7.73 -20.66 -6.85
C THR A 160 7.20 -21.49 -8.02
N ILE A 161 5.91 -21.35 -8.30
CA ILE A 161 5.32 -21.75 -9.59
C ILE A 161 5.35 -20.48 -10.47
N PRO A 162 6.27 -20.38 -11.47
CA PRO A 162 6.48 -19.14 -12.23
C PRO A 162 5.42 -18.96 -13.33
N ASP A 163 4.16 -18.93 -12.92
CA ASP A 163 2.99 -18.78 -13.78
C ASP A 163 2.09 -17.68 -13.21
N ARG A 164 1.53 -16.83 -14.08
CA ARG A 164 0.60 -15.77 -13.68
C ARG A 164 -0.58 -16.29 -12.87
N GLN A 165 -1.08 -17.49 -13.20
CA GLN A 165 -2.21 -18.10 -12.49
C GLN A 165 -1.85 -18.51 -11.05
N SER A 166 -0.57 -18.57 -10.72
CA SER A 166 -0.03 -18.88 -9.40
C SER A 166 0.48 -17.61 -8.68
N ARG A 167 0.28 -16.40 -9.25
CA ARG A 167 0.65 -15.14 -8.63
C ARG A 167 -0.59 -14.33 -8.26
N GLY A 168 -0.68 -13.96 -6.99
CA GLY A 168 -1.68 -13.05 -6.46
C GLY A 168 -1.08 -11.69 -6.13
N LEU A 169 -1.87 -10.64 -6.26
CA LEU A 169 -1.53 -9.29 -5.83
C LEU A 169 -2.60 -8.78 -4.87
N VAL A 170 -2.19 -8.33 -3.70
CA VAL A 170 -3.06 -7.71 -2.69
C VAL A 170 -2.45 -6.43 -2.19
N GLY A 171 -3.25 -5.49 -1.76
CA GLY A 171 -2.75 -4.29 -1.10
C GLY A 171 -3.84 -3.54 -0.35
N HIS A 172 -3.41 -2.81 0.70
CA HIS A 172 -4.27 -1.99 1.53
C HIS A 172 -3.97 -0.51 1.33
N SER A 173 -5.00 0.34 1.26
CA SER A 173 -4.85 1.80 1.17
C SER A 173 -4.05 2.23 -0.07
N MET A 174 -2.85 2.83 0.10
CA MET A 174 -1.90 3.08 -0.98
C MET A 174 -1.53 1.77 -1.72
N GLY A 175 -1.36 0.67 -0.99
CA GLY A 175 -1.15 -0.65 -1.59
C GLY A 175 -2.38 -1.15 -2.35
N GLY A 176 -3.60 -0.81 -1.90
CA GLY A 176 -4.85 -1.06 -2.62
C GLY A 176 -4.92 -0.28 -3.95
N TYR A 177 -4.48 0.97 -3.95
CA TYR A 177 -4.25 1.73 -5.18
C TYR A 177 -3.22 1.02 -6.08
N GLY A 178 -2.08 0.60 -5.50
CA GLY A 178 -1.04 -0.14 -6.22
C GLY A 178 -1.58 -1.44 -6.83
N ALA A 179 -2.34 -2.24 -6.06
CA ALA A 179 -2.96 -3.47 -6.55
C ALA A 179 -3.97 -3.19 -7.68
N THR A 180 -4.74 -2.11 -7.60
CA THR A 180 -5.65 -1.69 -8.66
C THR A 180 -4.89 -1.27 -9.91
N ARG A 181 -3.92 -0.34 -9.78
CA ARG A 181 -3.14 0.21 -10.89
C ARG A 181 -2.30 -0.85 -11.60
N ILE A 182 -1.47 -1.58 -10.82
CA ILE A 182 -0.61 -2.64 -11.35
C ILE A 182 -1.47 -3.78 -11.91
N GLY A 183 -2.55 -4.16 -11.20
CA GLY A 183 -3.46 -5.18 -11.67
C GLY A 183 -4.10 -4.84 -13.02
N MET A 184 -4.52 -3.59 -13.25
CA MET A 184 -5.04 -3.17 -14.56
C MET A 184 -4.00 -3.30 -15.68
N LYS A 185 -2.74 -2.96 -15.41
CA LYS A 185 -1.71 -2.85 -16.43
C LYS A 185 -0.95 -4.14 -16.68
N HIS A 186 -0.77 -4.97 -15.66
CA HIS A 186 0.08 -6.16 -15.68
C HIS A 186 -0.72 -7.47 -15.46
N SER A 187 -1.80 -7.66 -16.22
CA SER A 187 -2.59 -8.89 -16.21
C SER A 187 -1.83 -10.11 -16.76
N ASP A 188 -0.72 -9.88 -17.44
CA ASP A 188 0.24 -10.90 -17.87
C ASP A 188 1.11 -11.45 -16.72
N VAL A 189 1.21 -10.73 -15.60
CA VAL A 189 2.03 -11.09 -14.44
C VAL A 189 1.21 -11.73 -13.33
N PHE A 190 0.05 -11.18 -13.01
CA PHE A 190 -0.81 -11.60 -11.89
C PHE A 190 -2.11 -12.23 -12.39
N GLY A 191 -2.55 -13.31 -11.72
CA GLY A 191 -3.77 -14.04 -12.08
C GLY A 191 -4.97 -13.77 -11.18
N SER A 192 -4.76 -13.25 -9.96
CA SER A 192 -5.83 -12.91 -9.02
C SER A 192 -5.49 -11.64 -8.24
N LEU A 193 -6.51 -10.80 -7.98
CA LEU A 193 -6.37 -9.52 -7.27
C LEU A 193 -7.24 -9.49 -6.03
N TYR A 194 -6.70 -8.94 -4.92
CA TYR A 194 -7.47 -8.57 -3.74
C TYR A 194 -7.17 -7.11 -3.38
N ILE A 195 -8.18 -6.27 -3.41
CA ILE A 195 -8.06 -4.80 -3.28
C ILE A 195 -8.73 -4.39 -1.97
N MET A 196 -7.92 -3.96 -0.98
CA MET A 196 -8.41 -3.60 0.36
C MET A 196 -8.41 -2.08 0.52
N SER A 197 -9.58 -1.49 0.77
CA SER A 197 -9.73 -0.06 1.07
C SER A 197 -8.83 0.85 0.23
N PRO A 198 -8.86 0.78 -1.12
CA PRO A 198 -7.91 1.47 -1.98
C PRO A 198 -8.06 2.99 -1.89
N CYS A 199 -6.96 3.74 -1.73
CA CYS A 199 -6.97 5.20 -1.84
C CYS A 199 -6.94 5.67 -3.31
N CYS A 200 -7.13 6.96 -3.49
CA CYS A 200 -6.67 7.69 -4.68
C CYS A 200 -7.28 7.20 -6.01
N LEU A 201 -8.42 6.54 -5.97
CA LEU A 201 -9.06 5.97 -7.17
C LEU A 201 -9.67 7.04 -8.07
N SER A 202 -10.12 8.17 -7.52
CA SER A 202 -10.70 9.28 -8.30
C SER A 202 -9.84 10.55 -8.22
N PRO A 203 -9.91 11.42 -9.26
CA PRO A 203 -9.16 12.68 -9.28
C PRO A 203 -9.53 13.63 -8.15
N MET A 204 -10.75 13.54 -7.66
CA MET A 204 -11.28 14.41 -6.60
C MET A 204 -11.01 13.88 -5.20
N GLY A 205 -10.32 12.73 -5.06
CA GLY A 205 -10.04 12.13 -3.76
C GLY A 205 -11.32 11.74 -3.03
N GLY A 206 -11.98 10.69 -3.52
CA GLY A 206 -13.26 10.20 -3.02
C GLY A 206 -13.30 10.00 -1.53
N GLY A 207 -14.45 10.27 -0.93
CA GLY A 207 -14.71 10.12 0.49
C GLY A 207 -14.30 11.30 1.36
N ARG A 208 -13.53 12.24 0.85
CA ARG A 208 -13.34 13.53 1.51
C ARG A 208 -14.42 14.47 1.00
N GLY A 209 -15.25 14.98 1.90
CA GLY A 209 -16.19 16.05 1.56
C GLY A 209 -15.49 17.22 0.84
N PRO A 210 -16.25 18.11 0.20
CA PRO A 210 -15.67 19.25 -0.50
C PRO A 210 -14.76 20.02 0.47
N ARG A 211 -13.47 20.14 0.11
CA ARG A 211 -12.57 21.00 0.84
C ARG A 211 -13.06 22.43 0.64
N ASN A 212 -13.15 23.20 1.73
CA ASN A 212 -13.40 24.61 1.56
C ASN A 212 -12.11 25.30 1.06
N ALA A 213 -12.25 26.47 0.43
CA ALA A 213 -11.14 27.21 -0.15
C ALA A 213 -10.03 27.54 0.88
N GLU A 214 -10.39 27.73 2.14
CA GLU A 214 -9.43 28.01 3.21
C GLU A 214 -8.55 26.77 3.53
N MET A 215 -9.14 25.58 3.59
CA MET A 215 -8.38 24.33 3.78
C MET A 215 -7.43 24.05 2.60
N GLU A 216 -7.86 24.33 1.37
CA GLU A 216 -7.01 24.20 0.19
C GLU A 216 -5.86 25.19 0.20
N LYS A 217 -6.11 26.43 0.58
CA LYS A 217 -5.08 27.47 0.74
C LYS A 217 -4.06 27.10 1.82
N GLN A 218 -4.53 26.61 2.97
CA GLN A 218 -3.63 26.15 4.04
C GLN A 218 -2.77 24.97 3.60
N LEU A 219 -3.35 24.00 2.87
CA LEU A 219 -2.61 22.88 2.32
C LEU A 219 -1.56 23.35 1.30
N ALA A 220 -1.93 24.24 0.39
CA ALA A 220 -1.01 24.82 -0.59
C ALA A 220 0.17 25.51 0.10
N ALA A 221 -0.09 26.37 1.10
CA ALA A 221 0.95 27.03 1.88
C ALA A 221 1.88 26.05 2.62
N GLN A 222 1.34 24.96 3.18
CA GLN A 222 2.15 23.90 3.79
C GLN A 222 3.08 23.25 2.77
N LEU A 223 2.57 22.89 1.59
CA LEU A 223 3.34 22.26 0.52
C LEU A 223 4.41 23.20 -0.03
N GLU A 224 4.09 24.46 -0.26
CA GLU A 224 5.04 25.48 -0.74
C GLU A 224 6.13 25.83 0.29
N SER A 225 5.92 25.52 1.57
CA SER A 225 6.93 25.69 2.62
C SER A 225 8.07 24.67 2.56
N VAL A 226 7.87 23.56 1.89
CA VAL A 226 8.88 22.49 1.72
C VAL A 226 9.93 22.95 0.72
N LYS A 227 11.18 23.00 1.16
CA LYS A 227 12.31 23.42 0.33
C LYS A 227 13.30 22.29 0.08
N THR A 228 13.33 21.29 0.92
CA THR A 228 14.15 20.09 0.78
C THR A 228 13.30 18.85 1.02
N PRO A 229 13.71 17.66 0.55
CA PRO A 229 13.01 16.40 0.83
C PRO A 229 12.79 16.15 2.32
N GLU A 230 13.76 16.51 3.19
CA GLU A 230 13.70 16.32 4.64
C GLU A 230 12.63 17.20 5.31
N ASP A 231 12.33 18.37 4.74
CA ASP A 231 11.27 19.24 5.27
C ASP A 231 9.91 18.56 5.23
N SER A 232 9.70 17.61 4.31
CA SER A 232 8.46 16.85 4.20
C SER A 232 8.12 16.09 5.48
N ALA A 233 9.13 15.71 6.27
CA ALA A 233 8.93 15.01 7.54
C ALA A 233 8.18 15.84 8.59
N LYS A 234 8.18 17.18 8.46
CA LYS A 234 7.52 18.13 9.34
C LYS A 234 6.05 18.35 8.97
N LEU A 235 5.64 17.91 7.80
CA LEU A 235 4.28 18.11 7.30
C LEU A 235 3.27 17.22 8.05
N PRO A 236 2.03 17.70 8.25
CA PRO A 236 0.91 16.86 8.64
C PRO A 236 0.70 15.72 7.63
N PHE A 237 0.15 14.60 8.09
CA PHE A 237 -0.07 13.37 7.31
C PHE A 237 -0.62 13.63 5.90
N PHE A 238 -1.70 14.39 5.77
CA PHE A 238 -2.34 14.63 4.48
C PHE A 238 -1.54 15.54 3.54
N ALA A 239 -0.84 16.54 4.09
CA ALA A 239 0.04 17.39 3.28
C ALA A 239 1.23 16.58 2.75
N ARG A 240 1.85 15.74 3.59
CA ARG A 240 2.93 14.87 3.17
C ARG A 240 2.48 13.82 2.15
N ALA A 241 1.26 13.24 2.29
CA ALA A 241 0.69 12.34 1.30
C ALA A 241 0.43 13.03 -0.05
N GLN A 242 0.04 14.31 -0.03
CA GLN A 242 -0.10 15.10 -1.26
C GLN A 242 1.25 15.34 -1.94
N LEU A 243 2.31 15.57 -1.15
CA LEU A 243 3.68 15.73 -1.68
C LEU A 243 4.19 14.42 -2.30
N ALA A 244 3.99 13.29 -1.63
CA ALA A 244 4.30 11.96 -2.18
C ALA A 244 3.55 11.69 -3.49
N SER A 245 2.27 12.09 -3.56
CA SER A 245 1.49 11.98 -4.79
C SER A 245 2.05 12.88 -5.89
N ALA A 246 2.50 14.10 -5.56
CA ALA A 246 3.13 14.99 -6.53
C ALA A 246 4.44 14.42 -7.08
N ALA A 247 5.30 13.87 -6.22
CA ALA A 247 6.53 13.19 -6.62
C ALA A 247 6.27 12.00 -7.56
N ALA A 248 5.22 11.23 -7.28
CA ALA A 248 4.85 10.05 -8.05
C ALA A 248 4.11 10.36 -9.37
N TRP A 249 3.33 11.46 -9.43
CA TRP A 249 2.40 11.71 -10.53
C TRP A 249 2.68 12.97 -11.34
N ALA A 250 3.41 13.91 -10.76
CA ALA A 250 3.78 15.17 -11.41
C ALA A 250 5.28 15.47 -11.27
N PRO A 251 6.15 14.52 -11.69
CA PRO A 251 7.58 14.74 -11.66
C PRO A 251 7.98 15.94 -12.52
N ASP A 252 8.95 16.72 -12.04
CA ASP A 252 9.63 17.77 -12.81
C ASP A 252 11.14 17.75 -12.59
N PRO A 253 11.92 17.15 -13.51
CA PRO A 253 13.37 17.09 -13.41
C PRO A 253 14.06 18.47 -13.41
N LYS A 254 13.35 19.53 -13.77
CA LYS A 254 13.88 20.89 -13.83
C LYS A 254 13.59 21.70 -12.56
N ASN A 255 12.93 21.10 -11.58
CA ASN A 255 12.56 21.76 -10.33
C ASN A 255 13.27 21.13 -9.10
N PRO A 256 14.63 21.20 -9.02
CA PRO A 256 15.35 20.74 -7.86
C PRO A 256 15.09 21.63 -6.62
N PRO A 257 15.23 21.12 -5.39
CA PRO A 257 15.65 19.75 -5.05
C PRO A 257 14.51 18.74 -4.92
N LEU A 258 13.25 19.14 -5.12
CA LEU A 258 12.08 18.27 -4.92
C LEU A 258 11.71 17.49 -6.19
N TYR A 259 12.10 17.99 -7.35
CA TYR A 259 11.85 17.38 -8.68
C TYR A 259 10.37 17.03 -8.94
N LEU A 260 9.45 17.88 -8.48
CA LEU A 260 8.01 17.71 -8.61
C LEU A 260 7.30 19.05 -8.81
N ASP A 261 6.10 18.99 -9.38
CA ASP A 261 5.17 20.10 -9.49
C ASP A 261 3.98 19.93 -8.54
N LEU A 262 3.50 21.02 -7.96
CA LEU A 262 2.33 21.03 -7.10
C LEU A 262 1.06 21.40 -7.87
N PRO A 263 -0.12 20.81 -7.53
CA PRO A 263 -1.39 21.13 -8.20
C PRO A 263 -1.92 22.53 -7.92
N MET A 264 -1.33 23.20 -6.92
CA MET A 264 -1.55 24.63 -6.59
C MET A 264 -0.19 25.29 -6.44
N LYS A 265 -0.05 26.52 -6.92
CA LYS A 265 1.15 27.34 -6.78
C LYS A 265 0.76 28.80 -6.62
N ASP A 266 1.31 29.49 -5.62
CA ASP A 266 1.01 30.89 -5.29
C ASP A 266 -0.51 31.15 -5.13
N GLY A 267 -1.25 30.14 -4.61
CA GLY A 267 -2.71 30.19 -4.44
C GLY A 267 -3.51 29.95 -5.74
N GLU A 268 -2.86 29.71 -6.86
CA GLU A 268 -3.50 29.49 -8.16
C GLU A 268 -3.45 28.01 -8.58
N PRO A 269 -4.56 27.43 -9.10
CA PRO A 269 -4.58 26.11 -9.66
C PRO A 269 -3.60 25.97 -10.83
N GLN A 270 -2.94 24.82 -10.89
CA GLN A 270 -2.05 24.43 -12.00
C GLN A 270 -2.75 23.37 -12.87
N PRO A 271 -3.50 23.74 -13.92
CA PRO A 271 -4.35 22.81 -14.67
C PRO A 271 -3.60 21.61 -15.23
N ASP A 272 -2.39 21.82 -15.76
CA ASP A 272 -1.57 20.75 -16.32
C ASP A 272 -1.12 19.74 -15.27
N VAL A 273 -0.82 20.21 -14.05
CA VAL A 273 -0.49 19.34 -12.91
C VAL A 273 -1.72 18.59 -12.42
N GLN A 274 -2.87 19.27 -12.32
CA GLN A 274 -4.13 18.62 -11.97
C GLN A 274 -4.52 17.55 -12.99
N ALA A 275 -4.26 17.76 -14.27
CA ALA A 275 -4.45 16.77 -15.33
C ALA A 275 -3.55 15.54 -15.13
N LYS A 276 -2.29 15.73 -14.71
CA LYS A 276 -1.39 14.61 -14.36
C LYS A 276 -1.93 13.79 -13.17
N PHE A 277 -2.45 14.46 -12.12
CA PHE A 277 -3.11 13.77 -11.01
C PHE A 277 -4.33 12.97 -11.47
N ALA A 278 -5.19 13.57 -12.29
CA ALA A 278 -6.35 12.89 -12.85
C ALA A 278 -5.97 11.67 -13.70
N ALA A 279 -4.93 11.79 -14.52
CA ALA A 279 -4.42 10.70 -15.35
C ALA A 279 -3.83 9.53 -14.55
N ASN A 280 -3.52 9.74 -13.28
CA ASN A 280 -3.04 8.69 -12.38
C ASN A 280 -4.13 8.12 -11.44
N ALA A 281 -5.35 8.61 -11.53
CA ALA A 281 -6.50 8.09 -10.80
C ALA A 281 -7.13 6.90 -11.54
N PRO A 282 -7.12 5.67 -11.00
CA PRO A 282 -7.59 4.47 -11.67
C PRO A 282 -8.98 4.59 -12.30
N LEU A 283 -9.94 5.21 -11.64
CA LEU A 283 -11.31 5.38 -12.17
C LEU A 283 -11.38 6.32 -13.40
N ALA A 284 -10.34 7.13 -13.65
CA ALA A 284 -10.29 8.00 -14.82
C ALA A 284 -9.80 7.27 -16.09
N PHE A 285 -9.16 6.11 -15.95
CA PHE A 285 -8.57 5.38 -17.08
C PHE A 285 -8.87 3.87 -17.11
N ILE A 286 -9.65 3.33 -16.18
CA ILE A 286 -9.99 1.91 -16.08
C ILE A 286 -10.60 1.35 -17.37
N ASP A 287 -11.35 2.18 -18.10
CA ASP A 287 -11.98 1.81 -19.36
C ASP A 287 -10.98 1.33 -20.43
N GLN A 288 -9.75 1.81 -20.36
CA GLN A 288 -8.65 1.41 -21.26
C GLN A 288 -8.10 0.02 -20.97
N TYR A 289 -8.39 -0.53 -19.77
CA TYR A 289 -7.81 -1.78 -19.26
C TYR A 289 -8.85 -2.89 -19.03
N ILE A 290 -10.08 -2.72 -19.52
CA ILE A 290 -11.15 -3.71 -19.37
C ILE A 290 -10.74 -5.06 -19.96
N GLY A 291 -10.02 -5.07 -21.10
CA GLY A 291 -9.50 -6.28 -21.71
C GLY A 291 -8.53 -7.04 -20.81
N ASN A 292 -7.71 -6.33 -20.06
CA ASN A 292 -6.76 -6.91 -19.09
C ASN A 292 -7.51 -7.46 -17.87
N LEU A 293 -8.44 -6.69 -17.32
CA LEU A 293 -9.22 -7.07 -16.14
C LEU A 293 -10.07 -8.32 -16.37
N ARG A 294 -10.56 -8.54 -17.59
CA ARG A 294 -11.27 -9.78 -17.96
C ARG A 294 -10.41 -11.03 -17.95
N GLN A 295 -9.09 -10.89 -17.92
CA GLN A 295 -8.17 -12.04 -17.88
C GLN A 295 -7.93 -12.59 -16.47
N TYR A 296 -8.37 -11.88 -15.43
CA TYR A 296 -8.20 -12.33 -14.05
C TYR A 296 -9.12 -13.51 -13.73
N ARG A 297 -8.58 -14.48 -13.00
CA ARG A 297 -9.35 -15.62 -12.48
C ARG A 297 -10.34 -15.17 -11.41
N ALA A 298 -9.91 -14.23 -10.59
CA ALA A 298 -10.74 -13.65 -9.54
C ALA A 298 -10.24 -12.24 -9.17
N ILE A 299 -11.18 -11.38 -8.88
CA ILE A 299 -10.96 -10.05 -8.30
C ILE A 299 -11.84 -9.96 -7.06
N SER A 300 -11.31 -9.50 -5.94
CA SER A 300 -12.08 -9.17 -4.74
C SER A 300 -11.74 -7.77 -4.25
N ILE A 301 -12.73 -7.07 -3.76
CA ILE A 301 -12.63 -5.69 -3.27
C ILE A 301 -13.32 -5.64 -1.92
N ASP A 302 -12.72 -4.99 -0.93
CA ASP A 302 -13.40 -4.74 0.33
C ASP A 302 -13.11 -3.34 0.88
N VAL A 303 -13.99 -2.89 1.79
CA VAL A 303 -13.86 -1.59 2.47
C VAL A 303 -14.70 -1.57 3.72
N GLY A 304 -14.25 -0.85 4.76
CA GLY A 304 -15.03 -0.61 5.97
C GLY A 304 -16.23 0.32 5.73
N ASP A 305 -17.34 0.09 6.44
CA ASP A 305 -18.55 0.96 6.39
C ASP A 305 -18.30 2.36 6.97
N GLN A 306 -17.26 2.49 7.81
CA GLN A 306 -16.80 3.75 8.44
C GLN A 306 -15.52 4.30 7.78
N ASP A 307 -15.08 3.71 6.67
CA ASP A 307 -13.92 4.16 5.92
C ASP A 307 -14.29 5.32 4.98
N GLY A 308 -13.53 6.42 5.06
CA GLY A 308 -13.69 7.56 4.15
C GLY A 308 -13.43 7.23 2.67
N LEU A 309 -12.83 6.07 2.35
CA LEU A 309 -12.55 5.63 0.98
C LEU A 309 -13.68 4.78 0.37
N ARG A 310 -14.75 4.51 1.15
CA ARG A 310 -15.86 3.64 0.75
C ARG A 310 -16.51 4.07 -0.56
N THR A 311 -16.73 5.36 -0.78
CA THR A 311 -17.40 5.88 -1.98
C THR A 311 -16.67 5.48 -3.26
N ASP A 312 -15.36 5.73 -3.33
CA ASP A 312 -14.56 5.39 -4.49
C ASP A 312 -14.35 3.88 -4.65
N THR A 313 -14.25 3.16 -3.53
CA THR A 313 -14.14 1.69 -3.53
C THR A 313 -15.42 1.06 -4.08
N THR A 314 -16.59 1.56 -3.66
CA THR A 314 -17.89 1.14 -4.22
C THR A 314 -17.96 1.47 -5.72
N LYS A 315 -17.46 2.64 -6.12
CA LYS A 315 -17.44 3.04 -7.53
C LYS A 315 -16.57 2.11 -8.39
N LEU A 316 -15.44 1.64 -7.87
CA LEU A 316 -14.60 0.66 -8.56
C LEU A 316 -15.40 -0.64 -8.84
N HIS A 317 -16.09 -1.17 -7.82
CA HIS A 317 -16.98 -2.33 -7.98
C HIS A 317 -18.04 -2.09 -9.05
N GLU A 318 -18.80 -0.98 -8.96
CA GLU A 318 -19.84 -0.63 -9.94
C GLU A 318 -19.31 -0.53 -11.38
N VAL A 319 -18.08 -0.03 -11.57
CA VAL A 319 -17.45 0.03 -12.89
C VAL A 319 -17.11 -1.36 -13.40
N LEU A 320 -16.58 -2.26 -12.56
CA LEU A 320 -16.34 -3.65 -12.96
C LEU A 320 -17.65 -4.36 -13.35
N ASP A 321 -18.70 -4.19 -12.57
CA ASP A 321 -20.02 -4.75 -12.86
C ASP A 321 -20.60 -4.20 -14.16
N LYS A 322 -20.49 -2.89 -14.39
CA LYS A 322 -20.92 -2.24 -15.66
C LYS A 322 -20.28 -2.90 -16.88
N TYR A 323 -19.02 -3.35 -16.77
CA TYR A 323 -18.31 -4.02 -17.86
C TYR A 323 -18.43 -5.55 -17.84
N GLY A 324 -19.24 -6.11 -16.95
CA GLY A 324 -19.46 -7.56 -16.83
C GLY A 324 -18.20 -8.31 -16.35
N ILE A 325 -17.37 -7.67 -15.53
CA ILE A 325 -16.19 -8.29 -14.94
C ILE A 325 -16.60 -8.85 -13.57
N ALA A 326 -16.59 -10.19 -13.46
CA ALA A 326 -16.90 -10.86 -12.20
C ALA A 326 -15.92 -10.43 -11.09
N ASN A 327 -16.48 -9.94 -10.00
CA ASN A 327 -15.70 -9.53 -8.83
C ASN A 327 -16.48 -9.77 -7.54
N GLY A 328 -15.76 -10.03 -6.43
CA GLY A 328 -16.32 -10.00 -5.10
C GLY A 328 -16.26 -8.58 -4.55
N PHE A 329 -17.33 -8.15 -3.87
CA PHE A 329 -17.36 -6.87 -3.17
C PHE A 329 -17.96 -7.03 -1.78
N GLU A 330 -17.28 -6.50 -0.77
CA GLU A 330 -17.76 -6.55 0.61
C GLU A 330 -17.55 -5.21 1.31
N VAL A 331 -18.62 -4.71 1.92
CA VAL A 331 -18.57 -3.60 2.89
C VAL A 331 -18.69 -4.20 4.27
N TYR A 332 -17.58 -4.26 5.01
CA TYR A 332 -17.55 -4.82 6.36
C TYR A 332 -17.72 -3.73 7.43
N HIS A 333 -18.06 -4.12 8.65
CA HIS A 333 -18.14 -3.16 9.76
C HIS A 333 -16.73 -2.81 10.26
N GLY A 334 -16.31 -1.56 10.04
CA GLY A 334 -15.00 -1.09 10.47
C GLY A 334 -14.54 0.22 9.83
N THR A 335 -13.44 0.72 10.36
CA THR A 335 -12.73 1.91 9.85
C THR A 335 -11.68 1.52 8.81
N HIS A 336 -10.91 2.49 8.33
CA HIS A 336 -9.83 2.28 7.35
C HIS A 336 -8.80 1.22 7.79
N THR A 337 -8.53 1.06 9.08
CA THR A 337 -7.47 0.18 9.58
C THR A 337 -7.94 -0.89 10.56
N SER A 338 -9.16 -0.78 11.10
CA SER A 338 -9.60 -1.60 12.25
C SER A 338 -9.64 -3.10 12.01
N ALA A 339 -9.79 -3.56 10.77
CA ALA A 339 -9.93 -4.97 10.44
C ALA A 339 -8.83 -5.54 9.54
N VAL A 340 -7.74 -4.80 9.26
CA VAL A 340 -6.73 -5.21 8.27
C VAL A 340 -6.14 -6.59 8.56
N ALA A 341 -5.77 -6.88 9.82
CA ALA A 341 -5.20 -8.17 10.20
C ALA A 341 -6.25 -9.30 10.09
N ASP A 342 -7.47 -9.06 10.55
CA ASP A 342 -8.58 -10.01 10.41
C ASP A 342 -8.89 -10.31 8.95
N ARG A 343 -9.01 -9.26 8.12
CA ARG A 343 -9.23 -9.41 6.68
C ARG A 343 -8.10 -10.20 6.03
N PHE A 344 -6.85 -9.94 6.41
CA PHE A 344 -5.71 -10.66 5.85
C PHE A 344 -5.79 -12.16 6.15
N GLN A 345 -6.05 -12.55 7.42
CA GLN A 345 -6.17 -13.94 7.82
C GLN A 345 -7.40 -14.64 7.25
N ASN A 346 -8.58 -14.03 7.40
CA ASN A 346 -9.87 -14.70 7.23
C ASN A 346 -10.52 -14.47 5.87
N HIS A 347 -10.01 -13.54 5.05
CA HIS A 347 -10.56 -13.23 3.72
C HIS A 347 -9.49 -13.26 2.62
N VAL A 348 -8.36 -12.57 2.76
CA VAL A 348 -7.31 -12.50 1.74
C VAL A 348 -6.66 -13.86 1.51
N MET A 349 -6.17 -14.52 2.56
CA MET A 349 -5.51 -15.81 2.44
C MET A 349 -6.46 -16.91 1.91
N PRO A 350 -7.71 -17.05 2.40
CA PRO A 350 -8.70 -17.96 1.83
C PRO A 350 -9.05 -17.66 0.37
N PHE A 351 -9.15 -16.37 -0.01
CA PHE A 351 -9.38 -15.98 -1.40
C PHE A 351 -8.28 -16.50 -2.31
N PHE A 352 -7.01 -16.28 -1.99
CA PHE A 352 -5.91 -16.79 -2.79
C PHE A 352 -5.79 -18.32 -2.74
N SER A 353 -6.10 -18.95 -1.60
CA SER A 353 -6.17 -20.40 -1.47
C SER A 353 -7.17 -21.03 -2.44
N LYS A 354 -8.28 -20.34 -2.73
CA LYS A 354 -9.31 -20.80 -3.66
C LYS A 354 -8.96 -20.51 -5.12
N ASN A 355 -8.34 -19.38 -5.38
CA ASN A 355 -8.26 -18.84 -6.75
C ASN A 355 -6.88 -18.93 -7.41
N LEU A 356 -5.80 -19.22 -6.68
CA LEU A 356 -4.50 -19.47 -7.28
C LEU A 356 -4.34 -20.93 -7.75
N CYS A 357 -3.48 -21.11 -8.74
CA CYS A 357 -3.02 -22.43 -9.16
C CYS A 357 -1.92 -22.94 -8.22
N PHE A 358 -2.09 -24.16 -7.69
CA PHE A 358 -1.14 -24.82 -6.79
C PHE A 358 -0.30 -25.90 -7.48
N THR A 359 -0.48 -26.07 -8.78
CA THR A 359 0.29 -26.98 -9.64
C THR A 359 0.63 -26.28 -10.95
N ALA A 360 1.77 -26.58 -11.53
CA ALA A 360 2.13 -26.05 -12.83
C ALA A 360 1.11 -26.46 -13.91
N GLY A 361 0.76 -25.52 -14.80
CA GLY A 361 -0.13 -25.77 -15.94
C GLY A 361 -1.61 -25.95 -15.58
N CYS A 362 -2.07 -25.56 -14.40
CA CYS A 362 -3.51 -25.54 -14.11
C CYS A 362 -4.18 -24.44 -14.97
N LYS A 363 -5.32 -24.78 -15.60
CA LYS A 363 -6.13 -23.86 -16.43
C LYS A 363 -7.26 -23.21 -15.60
#